data_356e4215bc7c5c1b1140dbaec9776918
#
_entry.id   356e4215bc7c5c1b1140dbaec9776918
#
_cell.length_a   1.000
_cell.length_b   1.000
_cell.length_c   1.000
_cell.angle_alpha   90.00
_cell.angle_beta   90.00
_cell.angle_gamma   90.00
#
_symmetry.space_group_name_H-M   'P 1'
#
loop_
_entity.id
_entity.type
_entity.pdbx_description
1 polymer ?
#
loop_
_entity_poly.entity_id
_entity_poly.type
_entity_poly.pdbx_seq_one_letter_code
_entity_poly.pdbx_strand_id
1 'polypeptide(L)'
;GEGGMVTTNSKELWSKMWSYKDHGKSFDAIYNREHPPGFRWLHESFGTNWRMTEMQAVIGRIQLTRMTDWTAKRNAYGAELDKAAANFNCIRLVKVPEYIEHAEYKHYMFVKPEQLAEGWDRDRIVNEIVERGVPCFQGSCSEVYLEKAFDNTPWRPAKRLPNAVELGETSLMFLVHPTLTEAEIAKTAQVMKEVFQLASK
;
A
#
# COMPACT_ATOMS: atom_id res chain seq x y z
N GLY A 1 16.68 2.73 -0.62
CA GLY A 1 16.72 1.69 -1.62
C GLY A 1 15.42 0.96 -1.76
N GLU A 2 15.14 0.58 -2.98
CA GLU A 2 14.00 -0.24 -3.31
C GLU A 2 14.37 -1.72 -3.16
N GLY A 3 13.38 -2.57 -2.97
CA GLY A 3 13.54 -4.01 -2.91
C GLY A 3 12.19 -4.69 -2.83
N GLY A 4 12.14 -5.97 -3.13
CA GLY A 4 10.92 -6.76 -3.06
C GLY A 4 11.22 -8.25 -3.00
N MET A 5 10.23 -9.02 -2.62
CA MET A 5 10.28 -10.48 -2.54
C MET A 5 9.01 -11.06 -3.11
N VAL A 6 9.13 -12.06 -3.95
CA VAL A 6 8.00 -12.90 -4.39
C VAL A 6 8.21 -14.30 -3.85
N THR A 7 7.19 -14.83 -3.20
CA THR A 7 7.16 -16.21 -2.68
C THR A 7 6.07 -17.01 -3.35
N THR A 8 6.30 -18.29 -3.60
CA THR A 8 5.33 -19.17 -4.23
C THR A 8 5.60 -20.64 -3.89
N ASN A 9 4.55 -21.45 -3.82
CA ASN A 9 4.65 -22.92 -3.71
C ASN A 9 4.65 -23.61 -5.09
N SER A 10 4.47 -22.86 -6.19
CA SER A 10 4.53 -23.39 -7.55
C SER A 10 5.95 -23.37 -8.08
N LYS A 11 6.52 -24.54 -8.32
CA LYS A 11 7.84 -24.71 -8.94
C LYS A 11 7.90 -24.08 -10.33
N GLU A 12 6.83 -24.18 -11.10
CA GLU A 12 6.74 -23.59 -12.44
C GLU A 12 6.82 -22.06 -12.39
N LEU A 13 6.02 -21.42 -11.53
CA LEU A 13 6.06 -19.97 -11.35
C LEU A 13 7.42 -19.51 -10.82
N TRP A 14 7.95 -20.21 -9.83
CA TRP A 14 9.29 -19.93 -9.32
C TRP A 14 10.35 -19.95 -10.42
N SER A 15 10.34 -20.98 -11.27
CA SER A 15 11.31 -21.11 -12.36
C SER A 15 11.23 -19.96 -13.36
N LYS A 16 10.00 -19.56 -13.75
CA LYS A 16 9.77 -18.42 -14.65
C LYS A 16 10.24 -17.10 -14.04
N MET A 17 9.90 -16.84 -12.76
CA MET A 17 10.29 -15.63 -12.05
C MET A 17 11.81 -15.57 -11.83
N TRP A 18 12.41 -16.70 -11.47
CA TRP A 18 13.86 -16.82 -11.31
C TRP A 18 14.59 -16.48 -12.61
N SER A 19 14.14 -17.04 -13.72
CA SER A 19 14.69 -16.77 -15.06
C SER A 19 14.53 -15.30 -15.44
N TYR A 20 13.32 -14.73 -15.29
CA TYR A 20 13.04 -13.36 -15.67
C TYR A 20 13.90 -12.34 -14.92
N LYS A 21 14.07 -12.52 -13.59
CA LYS A 21 14.90 -11.62 -12.77
C LYS A 21 16.40 -11.72 -13.07
N ASP A 22 16.86 -12.76 -13.76
CA ASP A 22 18.25 -13.04 -14.07
C ASP A 22 18.52 -13.19 -15.58
N HIS A 23 18.17 -12.17 -16.33
CA HIS A 23 18.42 -12.03 -17.77
C HIS A 23 17.77 -13.09 -18.66
N GLY A 24 16.84 -13.87 -18.15
CA GLY A 24 16.22 -14.97 -18.91
C GLY A 24 17.03 -16.28 -18.87
N LYS A 25 18.04 -16.39 -18.02
CA LYS A 25 18.74 -17.66 -17.80
C LYS A 25 17.82 -18.66 -17.15
N SER A 26 17.85 -19.92 -17.61
CA SER A 26 17.16 -21.00 -16.93
C SER A 26 17.97 -21.51 -15.75
N PHE A 27 17.32 -21.68 -14.58
CA PHE A 27 17.95 -22.32 -13.43
C PHE A 27 18.43 -23.74 -13.79
N ASP A 28 17.62 -24.47 -14.52
CA ASP A 28 17.91 -25.83 -14.98
C ASP A 28 19.14 -25.85 -15.90
N ALA A 29 19.24 -24.90 -16.85
CA ALA A 29 20.37 -24.78 -17.74
C ALA A 29 21.70 -24.47 -17.01
N ILE A 30 21.63 -23.75 -15.90
CA ILE A 30 22.84 -23.36 -15.13
C ILE A 30 23.29 -24.48 -14.20
N TYR A 31 22.35 -25.13 -13.50
CA TYR A 31 22.70 -25.98 -12.36
C TYR A 31 22.48 -27.48 -12.61
N ASN A 32 21.64 -27.86 -13.57
CA ASN A 32 21.23 -29.25 -13.76
C ASN A 32 21.62 -29.84 -15.12
N ARG A 33 22.08 -29.00 -16.05
CA ARG A 33 22.53 -29.46 -17.41
C ARG A 33 24.00 -29.13 -17.62
N GLU A 34 24.67 -30.01 -18.36
CA GLU A 34 26.03 -29.75 -18.82
C GLU A 34 26.02 -28.58 -19.82
N HIS A 35 26.95 -27.65 -19.67
CA HIS A 35 27.13 -26.53 -20.59
C HIS A 35 28.62 -26.11 -20.65
N PRO A 36 29.05 -25.47 -21.75
CA PRO A 36 30.41 -24.94 -21.85
C PRO A 36 30.70 -23.91 -20.75
N PRO A 37 31.95 -23.73 -20.35
CA PRO A 37 32.34 -22.67 -19.41
C PRO A 37 31.87 -21.29 -19.90
N GLY A 38 31.37 -20.48 -18.95
CA GLY A 38 30.90 -19.12 -19.21
C GLY A 38 29.37 -19.04 -19.35
N PHE A 39 28.89 -17.99 -20.04
CA PHE A 39 27.48 -17.61 -20.05
C PHE A 39 26.79 -17.84 -21.41
N ARG A 40 27.35 -18.68 -22.27
CA ARG A 40 26.80 -18.95 -23.61
C ARG A 40 25.69 -20.01 -23.51
N TRP A 41 24.58 -19.75 -24.23
CA TRP A 41 23.49 -20.68 -24.45
C TRP A 41 22.68 -21.05 -23.20
N LEU A 42 22.72 -20.20 -22.15
CA LEU A 42 21.98 -20.37 -20.88
C LEU A 42 20.68 -19.54 -20.84
N HIS A 43 20.52 -18.59 -21.75
CA HIS A 43 19.38 -17.69 -21.79
C HIS A 43 18.30 -18.30 -22.68
N GLU A 44 17.29 -18.88 -22.05
CA GLU A 44 16.19 -19.57 -22.73
C GLU A 44 14.92 -18.70 -22.90
N SER A 45 14.95 -17.50 -22.32
CA SER A 45 13.88 -16.51 -22.41
C SER A 45 14.44 -15.09 -22.33
N PHE A 46 13.58 -14.09 -22.56
CA PHE A 46 13.90 -12.71 -22.26
C PHE A 46 13.73 -12.45 -20.77
N GLY A 47 14.56 -11.56 -20.21
CA GLY A 47 14.50 -11.18 -18.81
C GLY A 47 15.25 -9.88 -18.54
N THR A 48 15.34 -9.54 -17.27
CA THR A 48 15.97 -8.32 -16.78
C THR A 48 16.90 -8.62 -15.62
N ASN A 49 17.67 -7.63 -15.16
CA ASN A 49 18.51 -7.77 -13.96
C ASN A 49 17.81 -7.17 -12.74
N TRP A 50 17.04 -7.98 -12.05
CA TRP A 50 16.38 -7.62 -10.79
C TRP A 50 16.95 -8.36 -9.58
N ARG A 51 18.22 -8.72 -9.67
CA ARG A 51 18.92 -9.30 -8.51
C ARG A 51 19.10 -8.23 -7.44
N MET A 52 18.68 -8.55 -6.22
CA MET A 52 18.91 -7.71 -5.06
C MET A 52 20.42 -7.65 -4.76
N THR A 53 20.93 -6.48 -4.46
CA THR A 53 22.33 -6.34 -4.00
C THR A 53 22.46 -6.84 -2.56
N GLU A 54 23.68 -7.22 -2.16
CA GLU A 54 23.93 -7.70 -0.79
C GLU A 54 23.60 -6.62 0.25
N MET A 55 23.86 -5.35 -0.04
CA MET A 55 23.51 -4.24 0.86
C MET A 55 21.98 -4.14 1.07
N GLN A 56 21.20 -4.26 0.00
CA GLN A 56 19.73 -4.30 0.10
C GLN A 56 19.26 -5.53 0.89
N ALA A 57 19.88 -6.69 0.65
CA ALA A 57 19.53 -7.93 1.34
C ALA A 57 19.84 -7.86 2.84
N VAL A 58 20.96 -7.27 3.24
CA VAL A 58 21.31 -7.06 4.66
C VAL A 58 20.30 -6.16 5.34
N ILE A 59 19.95 -5.03 4.72
CA ILE A 59 18.92 -4.13 5.26
C ILE A 59 17.58 -4.86 5.37
N GLY A 60 17.16 -5.58 4.31
CA GLY A 60 15.91 -6.33 4.30
C GLY A 60 15.85 -7.40 5.41
N ARG A 61 16.93 -8.12 5.64
CA ARG A 61 17.02 -9.11 6.73
C ARG A 61 16.86 -8.47 8.12
N ILE A 62 17.52 -7.32 8.36
CA ILE A 62 17.36 -6.58 9.61
C ILE A 62 15.93 -6.08 9.78
N GLN A 63 15.32 -5.53 8.73
CA GLN A 63 13.95 -5.04 8.78
C GLN A 63 12.95 -6.18 9.04
N LEU A 64 13.18 -7.34 8.44
CA LEU A 64 12.33 -8.52 8.62
C LEU A 64 12.26 -8.99 10.09
N THR A 65 13.37 -8.90 10.84
CA THR A 65 13.36 -9.24 12.27
C THR A 65 12.55 -8.28 13.14
N ARG A 66 12.24 -7.10 12.63
CA ARG A 66 11.45 -6.07 13.32
C ARG A 66 9.96 -6.10 12.95
N MET A 67 9.59 -6.89 11.96
CA MET A 67 8.23 -6.85 11.38
C MET A 67 7.13 -7.14 12.39
N THR A 68 7.32 -8.11 13.29
CA THR A 68 6.32 -8.48 14.29
C THR A 68 5.98 -7.29 15.19
N ASP A 69 7.00 -6.66 15.78
CA ASP A 69 6.81 -5.52 16.68
C ASP A 69 6.22 -4.31 15.94
N TRP A 70 6.69 -4.09 14.70
CA TRP A 70 6.21 -2.99 13.89
C TRP A 70 4.76 -3.17 13.44
N THR A 71 4.35 -4.39 13.09
CA THR A 71 2.97 -4.71 12.75
C THR A 71 2.06 -4.52 13.97
N ALA A 72 2.46 -5.04 15.13
CA ALA A 72 1.72 -4.86 16.37
C ALA A 72 1.54 -3.37 16.71
N LYS A 73 2.60 -2.58 16.58
CA LYS A 73 2.55 -1.13 16.85
C LYS A 73 1.65 -0.38 15.88
N ARG A 74 1.73 -0.69 14.57
CA ARG A 74 0.86 -0.10 13.55
C ARG A 74 -0.62 -0.42 13.80
N ASN A 75 -0.92 -1.67 14.13
CA ASN A 75 -2.29 -2.10 14.43
C ASN A 75 -2.83 -1.42 15.70
N ALA A 76 -2.01 -1.24 16.72
CA ALA A 76 -2.39 -0.48 17.92
C ALA A 76 -2.71 0.98 17.57
N TYR A 77 -1.88 1.63 16.76
CA TYR A 77 -2.12 2.99 16.30
C TYR A 77 -3.37 3.12 15.42
N GLY A 78 -3.57 2.18 14.48
CA GLY A 78 -4.79 2.13 13.67
C GLY A 78 -6.04 1.99 14.53
N ALA A 79 -6.02 1.12 15.53
CA ALA A 79 -7.13 0.94 16.46
C ALA A 79 -7.45 2.21 17.27
N GLU A 80 -6.45 3.00 17.68
CA GLU A 80 -6.66 4.30 18.33
C GLU A 80 -7.34 5.31 17.39
N LEU A 81 -6.94 5.34 16.12
CA LEU A 81 -7.57 6.21 15.12
C LEU A 81 -9.00 5.75 14.80
N ASP A 82 -9.25 4.44 14.68
CA ASP A 82 -10.60 3.88 14.51
C ASP A 82 -11.51 4.25 15.67
N LYS A 83 -11.03 4.09 16.91
CA LYS A 83 -11.75 4.50 18.11
C LYS A 83 -12.09 5.99 18.12
N ALA A 84 -11.18 6.84 17.62
CA ALA A 84 -11.42 8.27 17.51
C ALA A 84 -12.51 8.61 16.49
N ALA A 85 -12.63 7.82 15.41
CA ALA A 85 -13.57 8.04 14.31
C ALA A 85 -14.92 7.31 14.47
N ALA A 86 -15.00 6.32 15.33
CA ALA A 86 -16.14 5.38 15.43
C ALA A 86 -17.51 6.03 15.66
N ASN A 87 -17.56 7.19 16.31
CA ASN A 87 -18.81 7.86 16.66
C ASN A 87 -19.28 8.87 15.59
N PHE A 88 -18.58 9.03 14.50
CA PHE A 88 -18.92 9.97 13.44
C PHE A 88 -19.60 9.24 12.27
N ASN A 89 -20.88 9.52 12.06
CA ASN A 89 -21.66 8.89 11.00
C ASN A 89 -21.14 9.18 9.59
N CYS A 90 -20.43 10.29 9.41
CA CYS A 90 -19.82 10.68 8.15
C CYS A 90 -18.57 9.85 7.78
N ILE A 91 -18.12 8.95 8.66
CA ILE A 91 -16.93 8.10 8.43
C ILE A 91 -17.33 6.62 8.37
N ARG A 92 -16.76 5.92 7.40
CA ARG A 92 -16.79 4.46 7.28
C ARG A 92 -15.41 3.90 7.59
N LEU A 93 -15.32 3.08 8.61
CA LEU A 93 -14.10 2.35 8.97
C LEU A 93 -13.93 1.09 8.10
N VAL A 94 -12.69 0.68 7.91
CA VAL A 94 -12.36 -0.58 7.24
C VAL A 94 -12.63 -1.74 8.19
N LYS A 95 -13.39 -2.73 7.72
CA LYS A 95 -13.58 -3.99 8.46
C LYS A 95 -12.63 -5.04 7.89
N VAL A 96 -11.59 -5.36 8.63
CA VAL A 96 -10.67 -6.44 8.26
C VAL A 96 -11.32 -7.79 8.61
N PRO A 97 -11.44 -8.74 7.65
CA PRO A 97 -11.93 -10.08 7.94
C PRO A 97 -11.03 -10.82 8.95
N GLU A 98 -11.61 -11.64 9.80
CA GLU A 98 -10.89 -12.36 10.87
C GLU A 98 -9.76 -13.28 10.37
N TYR A 99 -9.86 -13.75 9.13
CA TYR A 99 -8.83 -14.59 8.50
C TYR A 99 -7.65 -13.81 7.92
N ILE A 100 -7.65 -12.46 8.02
CA ILE A 100 -6.58 -11.58 7.53
C ILE A 100 -5.88 -10.93 8.72
N GLU A 101 -4.58 -11.13 8.82
CA GLU A 101 -3.71 -10.33 9.67
C GLU A 101 -3.25 -9.10 8.87
N HIS A 102 -3.81 -7.93 9.19
CA HIS A 102 -3.51 -6.70 8.49
C HIS A 102 -2.23 -6.05 9.04
N ALA A 103 -1.35 -5.60 8.16
CA ALA A 103 -0.06 -5.01 8.56
C ALA A 103 -0.10 -3.47 8.70
N GLU A 104 -1.23 -2.83 8.42
CA GLU A 104 -1.47 -1.39 8.57
C GLU A 104 -0.30 -0.53 8.02
N TYR A 105 0.10 -0.76 6.76
CA TYR A 105 1.15 0.05 6.14
C TYR A 105 0.81 1.55 6.20
N LYS A 106 -0.46 1.86 5.98
CA LYS A 106 -1.12 3.15 6.19
C LYS A 106 -2.53 2.87 6.68
N HIS A 107 -3.09 3.75 7.49
CA HIS A 107 -4.44 3.59 7.98
C HIS A 107 -5.44 4.32 7.09
N TYR A 108 -6.45 3.61 6.62
CA TYR A 108 -7.48 4.13 5.73
C TYR A 108 -8.84 4.16 6.40
N MET A 109 -9.57 5.24 6.16
CA MET A 109 -11.01 5.34 6.39
C MET A 109 -11.67 6.10 5.23
N PHE A 110 -12.98 6.07 5.16
CA PHE A 110 -13.71 6.60 4.02
C PHE A 110 -14.81 7.54 4.47
N VAL A 111 -14.92 8.66 3.80
CA VAL A 111 -16.00 9.63 4.00
C VAL A 111 -17.28 9.08 3.39
N LYS A 112 -18.42 9.35 4.04
CA LYS A 112 -19.78 9.16 3.50
C LYS A 112 -20.32 10.52 3.10
N PRO A 113 -20.28 10.91 1.82
CA PRO A 113 -20.64 12.26 1.38
C PRO A 113 -22.06 12.69 1.80
N GLU A 114 -22.98 11.73 1.81
CA GLU A 114 -24.38 11.96 2.19
C GLU A 114 -24.57 12.32 3.68
N GLN A 115 -23.56 12.08 4.52
CA GLN A 115 -23.55 12.39 5.95
C GLN A 115 -22.77 13.66 6.30
N LEU A 116 -22.23 14.35 5.28
CA LEU A 116 -21.48 15.60 5.48
C LEU A 116 -22.41 16.81 5.60
N ALA A 117 -22.00 17.76 6.43
CA ALA A 117 -22.63 19.08 6.51
C ALA A 117 -22.46 19.86 5.20
N GLU A 118 -23.29 20.86 4.98
CA GLU A 118 -23.25 21.69 3.78
C GLU A 118 -21.87 22.34 3.58
N GLY A 119 -21.34 22.27 2.37
CA GLY A 119 -20.03 22.82 2.00
C GLY A 119 -18.84 21.99 2.45
N TRP A 120 -19.07 20.78 3.00
CA TRP A 120 -18.00 19.84 3.32
C TRP A 120 -17.89 18.73 2.27
N ASP A 121 -16.65 18.37 1.96
CA ASP A 121 -16.27 17.23 1.15
C ASP A 121 -14.99 16.59 1.71
N ARG A 122 -14.54 15.50 1.08
CA ARG A 122 -13.32 14.80 1.47
C ARG A 122 -12.08 15.70 1.42
N ASP A 123 -11.96 16.53 0.39
CA ASP A 123 -10.78 17.37 0.20
C ASP A 123 -10.71 18.47 1.24
N ARG A 124 -11.85 19.04 1.61
CA ARG A 124 -11.93 19.99 2.71
C ARG A 124 -11.53 19.33 4.05
N ILE A 125 -11.98 18.11 4.32
CA ILE A 125 -11.57 17.37 5.52
C ILE A 125 -10.04 17.20 5.55
N VAL A 126 -9.43 16.78 4.44
CA VAL A 126 -7.96 16.64 4.33
C VAL A 126 -7.26 17.96 4.63
N ASN A 127 -7.70 19.05 4.00
CA ASN A 127 -7.10 20.38 4.16
C ASN A 127 -7.20 20.88 5.62
N GLU A 128 -8.38 20.77 6.23
CA GLU A 128 -8.61 21.16 7.62
C GLU A 128 -7.74 20.39 8.62
N ILE A 129 -7.52 19.08 8.38
CA ILE A 129 -6.63 18.25 9.20
C ILE A 129 -5.17 18.68 9.01
N VAL A 130 -4.74 18.92 7.78
CA VAL A 130 -3.37 19.33 7.45
C VAL A 130 -3.07 20.71 8.02
N GLU A 131 -3.99 21.67 7.94
CA GLU A 131 -3.84 23.01 8.53
C GLU A 131 -3.67 22.99 10.05
N ARG A 132 -4.21 21.97 10.74
CA ARG A 132 -3.98 21.73 12.18
C ARG A 132 -2.68 20.98 12.48
N GLY A 133 -1.83 20.81 11.46
CA GLY A 133 -0.48 20.22 11.58
C GLY A 133 -0.49 18.71 11.80
N VAL A 134 -1.44 17.99 11.21
CA VAL A 134 -1.51 16.53 11.14
C VAL A 134 -1.42 16.09 9.69
N PRO A 135 -0.49 15.18 9.31
CA PRO A 135 -0.45 14.63 7.97
C PRO A 135 -1.71 13.81 7.67
N CYS A 136 -2.44 14.22 6.64
CA CYS A 136 -3.58 13.51 6.09
C CYS A 136 -3.55 13.58 4.57
N PHE A 137 -3.93 12.51 3.90
CA PHE A 137 -3.83 12.39 2.45
C PHE A 137 -5.09 11.74 1.87
N GLN A 138 -5.24 11.88 0.57
CA GLN A 138 -6.34 11.25 -0.19
C GLN A 138 -6.13 9.74 -0.45
N GLY A 139 -4.95 9.20 -0.11
CA GLY A 139 -4.58 7.83 -0.44
C GLY A 139 -3.84 7.71 -1.77
N SER A 140 -3.85 6.49 -2.31
CA SER A 140 -3.23 6.18 -3.60
C SER A 140 -4.16 6.50 -4.76
N CYS A 141 -3.61 6.58 -5.99
CA CYS A 141 -4.41 6.74 -7.21
C CYS A 141 -5.32 5.51 -7.39
N SER A 142 -6.61 5.68 -7.24
CA SER A 142 -7.60 4.61 -7.36
C SER A 142 -7.95 4.27 -8.81
N GLU A 143 -7.86 5.26 -9.70
CA GLU A 143 -8.19 5.14 -11.11
C GLU A 143 -6.94 5.30 -11.97
N VAL A 144 -5.91 4.49 -11.70
CA VAL A 144 -4.63 4.54 -12.41
C VAL A 144 -4.78 4.46 -13.95
N TYR A 145 -5.84 3.81 -14.42
CA TYR A 145 -6.15 3.72 -15.84
C TYR A 145 -6.54 5.07 -16.49
N LEU A 146 -6.79 6.12 -15.72
CA LEU A 146 -7.00 7.48 -16.21
C LEU A 146 -5.70 8.26 -16.42
N GLU A 147 -4.56 7.72 -16.00
CA GLU A 147 -3.27 8.33 -16.26
C GLU A 147 -3.02 8.42 -17.78
N LYS A 148 -2.41 9.50 -18.23
CA LYS A 148 -2.16 9.77 -19.66
C LYS A 148 -1.38 8.65 -20.36
N ALA A 149 -0.58 7.89 -19.61
CA ALA A 149 0.14 6.73 -20.15
C ALA A 149 -0.79 5.66 -20.74
N PHE A 150 -2.05 5.61 -20.30
CA PHE A 150 -3.06 4.67 -20.79
C PHE A 150 -3.92 5.23 -21.94
N ASP A 151 -3.72 6.51 -22.33
CA ASP A 151 -4.44 7.08 -23.46
C ASP A 151 -4.15 6.28 -24.74
N ASN A 152 -5.20 5.98 -25.50
CA ASN A 152 -5.14 5.21 -26.75
C ASN A 152 -4.57 3.79 -26.61
N THR A 153 -4.59 3.20 -25.42
CA THR A 153 -4.22 1.81 -25.17
C THR A 153 -5.45 0.92 -24.99
N PRO A 154 -5.36 -0.40 -25.27
CA PRO A 154 -6.46 -1.32 -25.02
C PRO A 154 -6.68 -1.60 -23.50
N TRP A 155 -5.82 -1.11 -22.63
CA TRP A 155 -5.86 -1.35 -21.18
C TRP A 155 -6.72 -0.35 -20.41
N ARG A 156 -7.10 0.76 -21.06
CA ARG A 156 -8.01 1.74 -20.48
C ARG A 156 -9.45 1.26 -20.62
N PRO A 157 -10.19 1.02 -19.52
CA PRO A 157 -11.58 0.60 -19.61
C PRO A 157 -12.45 1.69 -20.27
N ALA A 158 -13.45 1.28 -21.05
CA ALA A 158 -14.36 2.20 -21.73
C ALA A 158 -15.23 3.03 -20.76
N LYS A 159 -15.41 2.55 -19.54
CA LYS A 159 -16.16 3.24 -18.46
C LYS A 159 -15.34 3.21 -17.18
N ARG A 160 -15.46 4.28 -16.39
CA ARG A 160 -14.87 4.33 -15.05
C ARG A 160 -15.42 3.18 -14.18
N LEU A 161 -14.56 2.58 -13.40
CA LEU A 161 -14.91 1.48 -12.49
C LEU A 161 -15.55 2.06 -11.22
N PRO A 162 -16.83 1.76 -10.91
CA PRO A 162 -17.56 2.47 -9.87
C PRO A 162 -16.91 2.37 -8.48
N ASN A 163 -16.40 1.21 -8.10
CA ASN A 163 -15.70 1.05 -6.82
C ASN A 163 -14.39 1.85 -6.76
N ALA A 164 -13.67 1.96 -7.88
CA ALA A 164 -12.45 2.76 -7.94
C ALA A 164 -12.74 4.26 -7.81
N VAL A 165 -13.84 4.71 -8.43
CA VAL A 165 -14.35 6.08 -8.29
C VAL A 165 -14.70 6.36 -6.83
N GLU A 166 -15.57 5.53 -6.22
CA GLU A 166 -15.99 5.70 -4.83
C GLU A 166 -14.78 5.78 -3.88
N LEU A 167 -13.86 4.83 -3.98
CA LEU A 167 -12.68 4.80 -3.13
C LEU A 167 -11.78 6.03 -3.36
N GLY A 168 -11.62 6.46 -4.60
CA GLY A 168 -10.83 7.63 -4.95
C GLY A 168 -11.40 8.95 -4.44
N GLU A 169 -12.71 9.06 -4.40
CA GLU A 169 -13.41 10.28 -3.98
C GLU A 169 -13.65 10.35 -2.47
N THR A 170 -13.58 9.23 -1.76
CA THR A 170 -13.95 9.16 -0.34
C THR A 170 -12.80 8.81 0.61
N SER A 171 -11.66 8.29 0.13
CA SER A 171 -10.60 7.83 1.01
C SER A 171 -9.87 8.95 1.76
N LEU A 172 -9.64 8.70 3.04
CA LEU A 172 -8.72 9.42 3.92
C LEU A 172 -7.62 8.48 4.34
N MET A 173 -6.38 8.93 4.36
CA MET A 173 -5.22 8.13 4.70
C MET A 173 -4.38 8.82 5.78
N PHE A 174 -4.08 8.09 6.85
CA PHE A 174 -3.29 8.53 7.98
C PHE A 174 -2.01 7.71 8.13
N LEU A 175 -1.00 8.31 8.74
CA LEU A 175 0.26 7.65 9.02
C LEU A 175 0.16 6.90 10.35
N VAL A 176 0.55 5.62 10.32
CA VAL A 176 0.68 4.76 11.50
C VAL A 176 2.09 4.15 11.58
N HIS A 177 3.08 4.91 11.12
CA HIS A 177 4.46 4.45 11.05
C HIS A 177 5.00 4.07 12.44
N PRO A 178 5.75 2.96 12.59
CA PRO A 178 6.19 2.47 13.91
C PRO A 178 7.18 3.40 14.64
N THR A 179 7.73 4.42 13.96
CA THR A 179 8.57 5.45 14.59
C THR A 179 7.78 6.65 15.12
N LEU A 180 6.47 6.73 14.84
CA LEU A 180 5.63 7.73 15.47
C LEU A 180 5.52 7.48 16.98
N THR A 181 5.39 8.57 17.72
CA THR A 181 5.17 8.54 19.16
C THR A 181 3.67 8.43 19.48
N GLU A 182 3.35 7.97 20.68
CA GLU A 182 1.98 7.96 21.17
C GLU A 182 1.36 9.38 21.22
N ALA A 183 2.18 10.40 21.51
CA ALA A 183 1.74 11.78 21.50
C ALA A 183 1.33 12.28 20.11
N GLU A 184 2.05 11.87 19.05
CA GLU A 184 1.69 12.18 17.66
C GLU A 184 0.41 11.48 17.22
N ILE A 185 0.19 10.23 17.63
CA ILE A 185 -1.06 9.51 17.38
C ILE A 185 -2.22 10.13 18.17
N ALA A 186 -2.02 10.49 19.44
CA ALA A 186 -3.03 11.16 20.24
C ALA A 186 -3.41 12.52 19.64
N LYS A 187 -2.44 13.31 19.14
CA LYS A 187 -2.69 14.56 18.41
C LYS A 187 -3.51 14.29 17.14
N THR A 188 -3.14 13.26 16.36
CA THR A 188 -3.87 12.86 15.15
C THR A 188 -5.32 12.55 15.50
N ALA A 189 -5.56 11.70 16.49
CA ALA A 189 -6.90 11.33 16.96
C ALA A 189 -7.72 12.53 17.44
N GLN A 190 -7.09 13.47 18.13
CA GLN A 190 -7.76 14.71 18.59
C GLN A 190 -8.18 15.59 17.42
N VAL A 191 -7.28 15.87 16.49
CA VAL A 191 -7.56 16.69 15.30
C VAL A 191 -8.63 16.05 14.41
N MET A 192 -8.59 14.72 14.24
CA MET A 192 -9.64 13.99 13.53
C MET A 192 -11.02 14.23 14.15
N LYS A 193 -11.14 14.11 15.49
CA LYS A 193 -12.42 14.34 16.19
C LYS A 193 -12.93 15.76 15.97
N GLU A 194 -12.06 16.76 16.08
CA GLU A 194 -12.43 18.16 15.87
C GLU A 194 -12.96 18.40 14.46
N VAL A 195 -12.25 17.92 13.45
CA VAL A 195 -12.63 18.11 12.05
C VAL A 195 -13.87 17.31 11.68
N PHE A 196 -13.97 16.03 12.13
CA PHE A 196 -15.15 15.20 11.85
C PHE A 196 -16.41 15.74 12.54
N GLN A 197 -16.27 16.36 13.72
CA GLN A 197 -17.38 17.04 14.39
C GLN A 197 -17.91 18.23 13.57
N LEU A 198 -17.00 18.99 12.95
CA LEU A 198 -17.39 20.12 12.08
C LEU A 198 -17.97 19.66 10.75
N ALA A 199 -17.48 18.52 10.23
CA ALA A 199 -17.88 17.98 8.93
C ALA A 199 -19.17 17.16 8.98
N SER A 200 -19.63 16.71 10.15
CA SER A 200 -20.82 15.87 10.31
C SER A 200 -22.12 16.70 10.28
N LYS A 201 -23.17 16.11 9.69
CA LYS A 201 -24.57 16.62 9.83
C LYS A 201 -25.07 16.45 11.25
#